data_694f6035c2200ef981bb7f98272703e7
#
_entry.id   694f6035c2200ef981bb7f98272703e7
#
_cell.length_a   1.000
_cell.length_b   1.000
_cell.length_c   1.000
_cell.angle_alpha   90.00
_cell.angle_beta   90.00
_cell.angle_gamma   90.00
#
_symmetry.space_group_name_H-M   'P 1'
#
loop_
_entity.id
_entity.type
_entity.pdbx_description
1 polymer ?
#
loop_
_entity_poly.entity_id
_entity_poly.type
_entity_poly.pdbx_seq_one_letter_code
_entity_poly.pdbx_strand_id
1 'polypeptide(L)'
;KTGHQAAMLGPDNPLLMFTLSSGTTADTKFIPVSRRFLDDYRRGWKTWAIFAYDDHFVATGQKIVQFVSHHEQFHSEGGTPCGNISGLAARMQSPFVIRFMYTIPFEVAQIENPEAKYYAAMRAGVADGRVGTVTTANPSTLLHVARFADKHRETLIRDISDGTISSEFEIAGDIRTELTRRLKPQRRRAAELEQIVERT
;
A
#
# COMPACT_ATOMS: atom_id res chain seq x y z
N LYS A 1 21.01 3.92 17.48
CA LYS A 1 20.08 4.99 17.83
C LYS A 1 20.82 6.34 17.94
N THR A 2 22.07 6.36 18.38
CA THR A 2 22.87 7.57 18.67
C THR A 2 23.59 8.19 17.47
N GLY A 3 23.32 7.79 16.24
CA GLY A 3 23.85 8.44 15.04
C GLY A 3 25.13 7.86 14.43
N HIS A 4 25.81 6.93 15.07
CA HIS A 4 27.03 6.31 14.52
C HIS A 4 26.68 5.18 13.52
N GLN A 5 26.05 5.54 12.39
CA GLN A 5 25.54 4.60 11.39
C GLN A 5 26.66 3.77 10.72
N ALA A 6 27.82 4.41 10.46
CA ALA A 6 28.98 3.76 9.85
C ALA A 6 29.57 2.61 10.69
N ALA A 7 29.37 2.65 12.02
CA ALA A 7 29.81 1.57 12.92
C ALA A 7 29.04 0.26 12.73
N MET A 8 27.79 0.33 12.20
CA MET A 8 26.96 -0.86 11.96
C MET A 8 27.07 -1.38 10.53
N LEU A 9 27.19 -0.51 9.56
CA LEU A 9 27.00 -0.84 8.13
C LEU A 9 28.25 -0.66 7.29
N GLY A 10 29.30 -0.05 7.85
CA GLY A 10 30.50 0.40 7.12
C GLY A 10 30.25 1.71 6.37
N PRO A 11 31.36 2.38 5.93
CA PRO A 11 31.28 3.71 5.32
C PRO A 11 30.60 3.72 3.95
N ASP A 12 30.68 2.62 3.21
CA ASP A 12 30.20 2.51 1.83
C ASP A 12 28.76 2.03 1.69
N ASN A 13 28.07 1.78 2.81
CA ASN A 13 26.72 1.23 2.81
C ASN A 13 25.76 2.12 3.62
N PRO A 14 25.29 3.24 3.05
CA PRO A 14 24.49 4.23 3.78
C PRO A 14 23.17 3.63 4.28
N LEU A 15 22.81 3.98 5.51
CA LEU A 15 21.52 3.69 6.11
C LEU A 15 20.43 4.57 5.48
N LEU A 16 19.37 3.96 5.01
CA LEU A 16 18.23 4.65 4.41
C LEU A 16 17.11 4.88 5.42
N MET A 17 16.82 3.86 6.23
CA MET A 17 15.78 3.90 7.26
C MET A 17 15.96 2.77 8.27
N PHE A 18 15.19 2.80 9.35
CA PHE A 18 14.95 1.63 10.19
C PHE A 18 13.57 1.04 9.88
N THR A 19 13.52 -0.25 9.57
CA THR A 19 12.24 -0.95 9.57
C THR A 19 11.93 -1.50 10.95
N LEU A 20 10.64 -1.49 11.30
CA LEU A 20 10.16 -1.90 12.60
C LEU A 20 9.65 -3.33 12.52
N SER A 21 10.05 -4.18 13.44
CA SER A 21 9.43 -5.48 13.63
C SER A 21 8.75 -5.55 14.99
N SER A 22 7.52 -6.09 15.01
CA SER A 22 6.87 -6.53 16.23
C SER A 22 7.63 -7.78 16.71
N GLY A 23 8.66 -7.59 17.53
CA GLY A 23 9.35 -8.70 18.15
C GLY A 23 8.40 -9.53 19.01
N THR A 24 8.63 -10.83 19.13
CA THR A 24 7.97 -11.71 20.11
C THR A 24 8.24 -11.30 21.57
N THR A 25 9.17 -10.38 21.77
CA THR A 25 9.51 -9.69 23.04
C THR A 25 8.96 -8.26 22.98
N ALA A 26 8.48 -7.74 24.11
CA ALA A 26 7.73 -6.47 24.25
C ALA A 26 8.35 -5.23 23.58
N ASP A 27 9.61 -5.25 23.16
CA ASP A 27 10.30 -4.10 22.58
C ASP A 27 10.32 -4.14 21.04
N THR A 28 9.90 -3.02 20.43
CA THR A 28 10.03 -2.81 18.98
C THR A 28 11.50 -2.83 18.55
N LYS A 29 11.85 -3.72 17.63
CA LYS A 29 13.21 -3.81 17.08
C LYS A 29 13.36 -2.89 15.88
N PHE A 30 14.47 -2.15 15.88
CA PHE A 30 14.89 -1.29 14.77
C PHE A 30 15.90 -2.05 13.90
N ILE A 31 15.46 -2.47 12.72
CA ILE A 31 16.28 -3.22 11.78
C ILE A 31 16.80 -2.21 10.73
N PRO A 32 18.13 -2.06 10.58
CA PRO A 32 18.68 -1.10 9.62
C PRO A 32 18.44 -1.57 8.18
N VAL A 33 17.92 -0.68 7.37
CA VAL A 33 17.74 -0.85 5.91
C VAL A 33 18.78 0.00 5.20
N SER A 34 19.80 -0.64 4.69
CA SER A 34 20.83 0.00 3.88
C SER A 34 20.46 0.00 2.40
N ARG A 35 21.22 0.73 1.58
CA ARG A 35 21.07 0.71 0.12
C ARG A 35 21.22 -0.71 -0.44
N ARG A 36 22.25 -1.44 -0.03
CA ARG A 36 22.50 -2.81 -0.48
C ARG A 36 21.34 -3.76 -0.11
N PHE A 37 20.88 -3.68 1.15
CA PHE A 37 19.73 -4.49 1.59
C PHE A 37 18.47 -4.20 0.76
N LEU A 38 18.19 -2.92 0.47
CA LEU A 38 17.04 -2.55 -0.34
C LEU A 38 17.15 -3.07 -1.78
N ASP A 39 18.34 -3.04 -2.37
CA ASP A 39 18.57 -3.56 -3.72
C ASP A 39 18.39 -5.07 -3.78
N ASP A 40 18.85 -5.81 -2.76
CA ASP A 40 18.63 -7.26 -2.63
C ASP A 40 17.13 -7.59 -2.39
N TYR A 41 16.46 -6.82 -1.54
CA TYR A 41 15.01 -6.92 -1.32
C TYR A 41 14.22 -6.74 -2.63
N ARG A 42 14.56 -5.73 -3.41
CA ARG A 42 13.92 -5.47 -4.72
C ARG A 42 14.25 -6.56 -5.74
N ARG A 43 15.45 -7.13 -5.70
CA ARG A 43 15.83 -8.28 -6.55
C ARG A 43 14.98 -9.50 -6.22
N GLY A 44 14.79 -9.80 -4.94
CA GLY A 44 13.91 -10.88 -4.49
C GLY A 44 12.48 -10.75 -5.01
N TRP A 45 11.89 -9.55 -4.89
CA TRP A 45 10.56 -9.27 -5.44
C TRP A 45 10.48 -9.41 -6.97
N LYS A 46 11.50 -8.97 -7.70
CA LYS A 46 11.55 -9.14 -9.16
C LYS A 46 11.62 -10.62 -9.55
N THR A 47 12.45 -11.39 -8.86
CA THR A 47 12.57 -12.84 -9.11
C THR A 47 11.25 -13.55 -8.84
N TRP A 48 10.62 -13.26 -7.70
CA TRP A 48 9.30 -13.79 -7.39
C TRP A 48 8.26 -13.42 -8.48
N ALA A 49 8.25 -12.16 -8.92
CA ALA A 49 7.30 -11.70 -9.93
C ALA A 49 7.45 -12.43 -11.28
N ILE A 50 8.68 -12.76 -11.69
CA ILE A 50 8.90 -13.52 -12.93
C ILE A 50 8.17 -14.87 -12.86
N PHE A 51 8.36 -15.64 -11.78
CA PHE A 51 7.71 -16.94 -11.63
C PHE A 51 6.20 -16.81 -11.45
N ALA A 52 5.74 -15.85 -10.62
CA ALA A 52 4.31 -15.66 -10.39
C ALA A 52 3.55 -15.27 -11.67
N TYR A 53 4.13 -14.45 -12.52
CA TYR A 53 3.51 -14.05 -13.80
C TYR A 53 3.70 -15.07 -14.92
N ASP A 54 4.71 -15.94 -14.84
CA ASP A 54 4.86 -17.08 -15.73
C ASP A 54 3.73 -18.10 -15.47
N ASP A 55 3.51 -18.46 -14.21
CA ASP A 55 2.44 -19.35 -13.78
C ASP A 55 1.02 -18.78 -14.02
N HIS A 56 0.88 -17.46 -13.91
CA HIS A 56 -0.40 -16.75 -14.01
C HIS A 56 -0.36 -15.67 -15.08
N PHE A 57 -0.04 -16.05 -16.33
CA PHE A 57 0.18 -15.13 -17.44
C PHE A 57 -1.00 -14.17 -17.68
N VAL A 58 -2.24 -14.60 -17.39
CA VAL A 58 -3.45 -13.75 -17.52
C VAL A 58 -3.38 -12.50 -16.64
N ALA A 59 -2.66 -12.55 -15.52
CA ALA A 59 -2.46 -11.39 -14.64
C ALA A 59 -1.46 -10.37 -15.21
N THR A 60 -0.67 -10.77 -16.23
CA THR A 60 0.30 -9.91 -16.89
C THR A 60 -0.43 -8.78 -17.62
N GLY A 61 -0.04 -7.53 -17.34
CA GLY A 61 -0.69 -6.35 -17.91
C GLY A 61 -1.97 -5.91 -17.20
N GLN A 62 -2.43 -6.63 -16.18
CA GLN A 62 -3.51 -6.19 -15.31
C GLN A 62 -2.98 -5.31 -14.16
N LYS A 63 -3.91 -4.69 -13.42
CA LYS A 63 -3.56 -3.81 -12.30
C LYS A 63 -3.27 -4.56 -11.02
N ILE A 64 -2.49 -3.93 -10.17
CA ILE A 64 -2.07 -4.46 -8.87
C ILE A 64 -2.72 -3.62 -7.77
N VAL A 65 -3.41 -4.26 -6.86
CA VAL A 65 -3.80 -3.72 -5.55
C VAL A 65 -2.70 -4.08 -4.57
N GLN A 66 -1.92 -3.11 -4.13
CA GLN A 66 -0.84 -3.32 -3.18
C GLN A 66 -1.11 -2.59 -1.87
N PHE A 67 -1.21 -3.34 -0.78
CA PHE A 67 -1.32 -2.77 0.56
C PHE A 67 0.07 -2.53 1.15
N VAL A 68 0.40 -1.26 1.35
CA VAL A 68 1.68 -0.84 1.96
C VAL A 68 1.43 0.11 3.13
N SER A 69 2.35 0.10 4.08
CA SER A 69 2.36 1.05 5.19
C SER A 69 3.40 2.14 4.94
N HIS A 70 3.20 3.30 5.55
CA HIS A 70 4.12 4.43 5.37
C HIS A 70 5.54 4.08 5.81
N HIS A 71 6.54 4.49 5.02
CA HIS A 71 7.96 4.20 5.29
C HIS A 71 8.57 5.13 6.36
N GLU A 72 7.93 6.26 6.59
CA GLU A 72 8.38 7.34 7.47
C GLU A 72 7.28 7.65 8.47
N GLN A 73 7.12 6.76 9.47
CA GLN A 73 6.12 6.93 10.53
C GLN A 73 6.62 7.90 11.60
N PHE A 74 7.90 7.87 11.90
CA PHE A 74 8.60 8.79 12.78
C PHE A 74 10.10 8.77 12.48
N HIS A 75 10.87 9.62 13.18
CA HIS A 75 12.32 9.64 13.08
C HIS A 75 12.98 9.15 14.37
N SER A 76 14.11 8.46 14.25
CA SER A 76 14.96 8.13 15.39
C SER A 76 15.61 9.40 15.96
N GLU A 77 16.20 9.32 17.16
CA GLU A 77 16.96 10.42 17.77
C GLU A 77 18.06 10.99 16.86
N GLY A 78 18.63 10.14 16.00
CA GLY A 78 19.64 10.53 15.00
C GLY A 78 19.03 11.03 13.67
N GLY A 79 17.73 11.32 13.60
CA GLY A 79 17.06 11.85 12.41
C GLY A 79 16.82 10.82 11.29
N THR A 80 17.05 9.53 11.54
CA THR A 80 16.83 8.47 10.53
C THR A 80 15.35 8.11 10.47
N PRO A 81 14.72 8.05 9.27
CA PRO A 81 13.33 7.61 9.12
C PRO A 81 13.10 6.19 9.68
N CYS A 82 11.96 6.01 10.33
CA CYS A 82 11.53 4.73 10.91
C CYS A 82 10.14 4.37 10.39
N GLY A 83 9.96 3.15 9.89
CA GLY A 83 8.67 2.71 9.36
C GLY A 83 8.75 1.37 8.62
N ASN A 84 8.02 1.25 7.52
CA ASN A 84 7.90 -0.01 6.78
C ASN A 84 8.71 -0.02 5.48
N ILE A 85 9.50 -1.09 5.25
CA ILE A 85 10.29 -1.27 4.03
C ILE A 85 9.41 -1.36 2.77
N SER A 86 8.21 -1.92 2.88
CA SER A 86 7.27 -2.01 1.76
C SER A 86 6.86 -0.62 1.24
N GLY A 87 6.68 0.35 2.14
CA GLY A 87 6.41 1.74 1.79
C GLY A 87 7.60 2.41 1.09
N LEU A 88 8.82 2.17 1.57
CA LEU A 88 10.03 2.67 0.91
C LEU A 88 10.19 2.07 -0.50
N ALA A 89 10.02 0.75 -0.63
CA ALA A 89 10.09 0.06 -1.91
C ALA A 89 9.04 0.58 -2.91
N ALA A 90 7.81 0.83 -2.45
CA ALA A 90 6.74 1.40 -3.26
C ALA A 90 7.07 2.85 -3.71
N ARG A 91 7.55 3.69 -2.79
CA ARG A 91 7.94 5.08 -3.11
C ARG A 91 9.05 5.17 -4.15
N MET A 92 9.96 4.20 -4.17
CA MET A 92 11.09 4.16 -5.10
C MET A 92 10.76 3.56 -6.47
N GLN A 93 9.50 3.17 -6.71
CA GLN A 93 9.06 2.78 -8.04
C GLN A 93 9.05 3.99 -8.98
N SER A 94 9.24 3.75 -10.29
CA SER A 94 9.12 4.85 -11.25
C SER A 94 7.68 5.38 -11.27
N PRO A 95 7.47 6.69 -11.46
CA PRO A 95 6.12 7.26 -11.59
C PRO A 95 5.27 6.60 -12.67
N PHE A 96 5.92 6.15 -13.77
CA PHE A 96 5.26 5.42 -14.83
C PHE A 96 4.72 4.07 -14.33
N VAL A 97 5.53 3.28 -13.62
CA VAL A 97 5.10 2.00 -13.04
C VAL A 97 3.95 2.20 -12.07
N ILE A 98 4.06 3.19 -11.17
CA ILE A 98 2.99 3.51 -10.21
C ILE A 98 1.68 3.82 -10.94
N ARG A 99 1.71 4.70 -11.93
CA ARG A 99 0.52 5.14 -12.67
C ARG A 99 -0.16 4.01 -13.46
N PHE A 100 0.64 3.14 -14.10
CA PHE A 100 0.10 2.14 -15.02
C PHE A 100 -0.17 0.77 -14.39
N MET A 101 0.55 0.43 -13.31
CA MET A 101 0.43 -0.90 -12.69
C MET A 101 -0.36 -0.91 -11.38
N TYR A 102 -0.34 0.17 -10.60
CA TYR A 102 -0.97 0.17 -9.28
C TYR A 102 -2.29 0.94 -9.28
N THR A 103 -3.27 0.45 -8.49
CA THR A 103 -4.57 1.12 -8.34
C THR A 103 -4.60 2.05 -7.13
N ILE A 104 -3.91 1.68 -6.04
CA ILE A 104 -3.93 2.44 -4.80
C ILE A 104 -2.92 3.59 -4.90
N PRO A 105 -3.36 4.86 -4.79
CA PRO A 105 -2.48 6.01 -4.74
C PRO A 105 -1.54 5.95 -3.53
N PHE A 106 -0.31 6.45 -3.70
CA PHE A 106 0.69 6.44 -2.63
C PHE A 106 0.22 7.21 -1.38
N GLU A 107 -0.57 8.25 -1.56
CA GLU A 107 -1.13 9.09 -0.50
C GLU A 107 -1.97 8.30 0.49
N VAL A 108 -2.58 7.20 0.06
CA VAL A 108 -3.35 6.30 0.94
C VAL A 108 -2.46 5.70 2.05
N ALA A 109 -1.18 5.45 1.77
CA ALA A 109 -0.25 4.94 2.77
C ALA A 109 0.00 5.94 3.92
N GLN A 110 -0.23 7.23 3.69
CA GLN A 110 -0.05 8.32 4.66
C GLN A 110 -1.25 8.49 5.60
N ILE A 111 -2.39 7.88 5.29
CA ILE A 111 -3.57 7.94 6.17
C ILE A 111 -3.23 7.25 7.48
N GLU A 112 -3.35 7.97 8.59
CA GLU A 112 -3.01 7.47 9.93
C GLU A 112 -4.06 6.49 10.46
N ASN A 113 -5.35 6.85 10.34
CA ASN A 113 -6.46 6.01 10.77
C ASN A 113 -6.52 4.72 9.95
N PRO A 114 -6.40 3.52 10.56
CA PRO A 114 -6.34 2.26 9.83
C PRO A 114 -7.63 1.95 9.05
N GLU A 115 -8.81 2.26 9.58
CA GLU A 115 -10.09 2.01 8.91
C GLU A 115 -10.23 2.92 7.68
N ALA A 116 -9.89 4.21 7.83
CA ALA A 116 -9.88 5.16 6.72
C ALA A 116 -8.89 4.76 5.63
N LYS A 117 -7.72 4.25 6.01
CA LYS A 117 -6.71 3.70 5.09
C LYS A 117 -7.26 2.51 4.30
N TYR A 118 -7.87 1.53 4.98
CA TYR A 118 -8.47 0.38 4.31
C TYR A 118 -9.62 0.80 3.41
N TYR A 119 -10.45 1.74 3.85
CA TYR A 119 -11.54 2.27 3.03
C TYR A 119 -11.01 2.91 1.74
N ALA A 120 -10.07 3.84 1.84
CA ALA A 120 -9.50 4.51 0.68
C ALA A 120 -8.79 3.53 -0.28
N ALA A 121 -8.08 2.53 0.27
CA ALA A 121 -7.42 1.48 -0.51
C ALA A 121 -8.44 0.61 -1.25
N MET A 122 -9.50 0.16 -0.58
CA MET A 122 -10.57 -0.66 -1.18
C MET A 122 -11.35 0.14 -2.21
N ARG A 123 -11.71 1.39 -1.91
CA ARG A 123 -12.38 2.27 -2.85
C ARG A 123 -11.58 2.43 -4.15
N ALA A 124 -10.24 2.58 -4.06
CA ALA A 124 -9.37 2.66 -5.23
C ALA A 124 -9.23 1.30 -5.95
N GLY A 125 -9.09 0.21 -5.20
CA GLY A 125 -8.91 -1.15 -5.72
C GLY A 125 -10.13 -1.67 -6.47
N VAL A 126 -11.33 -1.60 -5.86
CA VAL A 126 -12.55 -2.16 -6.48
C VAL A 126 -13.11 -1.27 -7.59
N ALA A 127 -12.72 0.00 -7.65
CA ALA A 127 -13.09 0.90 -8.73
C ALA A 127 -12.44 0.55 -10.08
N ASP A 128 -11.28 -0.10 -10.09
CA ASP A 128 -10.62 -0.53 -11.33
C ASP A 128 -10.96 -2.00 -11.64
N GLY A 129 -11.76 -2.24 -12.65
CA GLY A 129 -12.16 -3.58 -13.08
C GLY A 129 -11.04 -4.43 -13.71
N ARG A 130 -9.82 -3.88 -13.86
CA ARG A 130 -8.67 -4.57 -14.44
C ARG A 130 -7.70 -5.13 -13.41
N VAL A 131 -8.10 -5.21 -12.15
CA VAL A 131 -7.26 -5.77 -11.09
C VAL A 131 -7.10 -7.27 -11.30
N GLY A 132 -5.86 -7.72 -11.46
CA GLY A 132 -5.50 -9.14 -11.59
C GLY A 132 -4.64 -9.67 -10.45
N THR A 133 -4.08 -8.76 -9.64
CA THR A 133 -3.19 -9.16 -8.55
C THR A 133 -3.46 -8.33 -7.29
N VAL A 134 -3.51 -8.99 -6.16
CA VAL A 134 -3.56 -8.34 -4.84
C VAL A 134 -2.31 -8.76 -4.07
N THR A 135 -1.56 -7.77 -3.58
CA THR A 135 -0.28 -7.99 -2.88
C THR A 135 -0.29 -7.37 -1.50
N THR A 136 0.11 -8.14 -0.51
CA THR A 136 0.32 -7.67 0.87
C THR A 136 1.46 -8.45 1.53
N ALA A 137 2.15 -7.82 2.49
CA ALA A 137 3.20 -8.49 3.27
C ALA A 137 2.65 -9.49 4.29
N ASN A 138 1.40 -9.31 4.75
CA ASN A 138 0.77 -10.17 5.74
C ASN A 138 -0.52 -10.78 5.18
N PRO A 139 -0.62 -12.12 5.07
CA PRO A 139 -1.82 -12.79 4.55
C PRO A 139 -3.12 -12.45 5.30
N SER A 140 -3.04 -12.22 6.63
CA SER A 140 -4.22 -11.82 7.42
C SER A 140 -4.84 -10.49 6.99
N THR A 141 -4.04 -9.62 6.35
CA THR A 141 -4.54 -8.36 5.76
C THR A 141 -5.59 -8.62 4.70
N LEU A 142 -5.44 -9.67 3.87
CA LEU A 142 -6.43 -10.01 2.84
C LEU A 142 -7.79 -10.36 3.45
N LEU A 143 -7.79 -11.18 4.51
CA LEU A 143 -9.03 -11.54 5.21
C LEU A 143 -9.68 -10.32 5.87
N HIS A 144 -8.86 -9.46 6.50
CA HIS A 144 -9.35 -8.24 7.14
C HIS A 144 -9.97 -7.29 6.10
N VAL A 145 -9.27 -7.07 4.99
CA VAL A 145 -9.71 -6.18 3.91
C VAL A 145 -10.98 -6.71 3.24
N ALA A 146 -11.09 -8.03 3.01
CA ALA A 146 -12.29 -8.64 2.45
C ALA A 146 -13.52 -8.41 3.35
N ARG A 147 -13.39 -8.70 4.65
CA ARG A 147 -14.47 -8.45 5.64
C ARG A 147 -14.84 -6.98 5.76
N PHE A 148 -13.83 -6.12 5.72
CA PHE A 148 -14.04 -4.67 5.77
C PHE A 148 -14.78 -4.17 4.53
N ALA A 149 -14.40 -4.63 3.34
CA ALA A 149 -15.07 -4.27 2.10
C ALA A 149 -16.53 -4.76 2.06
N ASP A 150 -16.79 -5.97 2.54
CA ASP A 150 -18.14 -6.51 2.65
C ASP A 150 -19.00 -5.67 3.61
N LYS A 151 -18.48 -5.34 4.78
CA LYS A 151 -19.17 -4.47 5.76
C LYS A 151 -19.55 -3.10 5.18
N HIS A 152 -18.71 -2.53 4.34
CA HIS A 152 -18.87 -1.18 3.78
C HIS A 152 -19.23 -1.18 2.29
N ARG A 153 -19.72 -2.30 1.76
CA ARG A 153 -19.98 -2.51 0.33
C ARG A 153 -20.90 -1.45 -0.28
N GLU A 154 -21.99 -1.12 0.40
CA GLU A 154 -22.95 -0.12 -0.10
C GLU A 154 -22.33 1.28 -0.20
N THR A 155 -21.57 1.70 0.83
CA THR A 155 -20.87 2.98 0.83
C THR A 155 -19.79 3.02 -0.25
N LEU A 156 -19.04 1.92 -0.44
CA LEU A 156 -18.03 1.80 -1.50
C LEU A 156 -18.65 1.92 -2.90
N ILE A 157 -19.77 1.22 -3.15
CA ILE A 157 -20.46 1.24 -4.44
C ILE A 157 -21.01 2.64 -4.73
N ARG A 158 -21.67 3.28 -3.75
CA ARG A 158 -22.17 4.65 -3.86
C ARG A 158 -21.03 5.63 -4.17
N ASP A 159 -19.92 5.57 -3.44
CA ASP A 159 -18.77 6.45 -3.65
C ASP A 159 -18.10 6.25 -5.01
N ILE A 160 -18.10 5.01 -5.53
CA ILE A 160 -17.62 4.72 -6.88
C ILE A 160 -18.58 5.32 -7.92
N SER A 161 -19.89 5.16 -7.71
CA SER A 161 -20.92 5.75 -8.57
C SER A 161 -20.77 7.25 -8.69
N ASP A 162 -20.59 7.93 -7.54
CA ASP A 162 -20.64 9.40 -7.43
C ASP A 162 -19.26 10.06 -7.65
N GLY A 163 -18.18 9.28 -7.64
CA GLY A 163 -16.81 9.81 -7.73
C GLY A 163 -16.36 10.50 -6.45
N THR A 164 -16.80 10.01 -5.29
CA THR A 164 -16.55 10.60 -3.97
C THR A 164 -15.69 9.67 -3.10
N ILE A 165 -15.40 10.11 -1.88
CA ILE A 165 -14.84 9.35 -0.78
C ILE A 165 -15.58 9.74 0.50
N SER A 166 -16.20 8.77 1.17
CA SER A 166 -17.09 9.00 2.31
C SER A 166 -16.45 9.85 3.41
N SER A 167 -17.24 10.76 3.96
CA SER A 167 -16.86 11.59 5.12
C SER A 167 -16.90 10.84 6.45
N GLU A 168 -17.47 9.64 6.48
CA GLU A 168 -17.50 8.77 7.68
C GLU A 168 -16.08 8.37 8.12
N PHE A 169 -15.12 8.37 7.20
CA PHE A 169 -13.74 7.99 7.47
C PHE A 169 -12.87 9.23 7.64
N GLU A 170 -12.17 9.30 8.76
CA GLU A 170 -11.28 10.41 9.07
C GLU A 170 -10.01 10.35 8.21
N ILE A 171 -9.90 11.27 7.27
CA ILE A 171 -8.75 11.46 6.38
C ILE A 171 -8.32 12.91 6.47
N ALA A 172 -7.04 13.17 6.72
CA ALA A 172 -6.49 14.52 6.77
C ALA A 172 -6.85 15.32 5.49
N GLY A 173 -7.16 16.61 5.66
CA GLY A 173 -7.76 17.43 4.61
C GLY A 173 -6.93 17.56 3.33
N ASP A 174 -5.61 17.62 3.45
CA ASP A 174 -4.66 17.65 2.35
C ASP A 174 -4.66 16.31 1.56
N ILE A 175 -4.61 15.18 2.27
CA ILE A 175 -4.68 13.83 1.68
C ILE A 175 -6.04 13.64 1.00
N ARG A 176 -7.14 14.01 1.69
CA ARG A 176 -8.49 13.91 1.13
C ARG A 176 -8.61 14.72 -0.16
N THR A 177 -8.09 15.93 -0.18
CA THR A 177 -8.12 16.81 -1.36
C THR A 177 -7.38 16.18 -2.54
N GLU A 178 -6.19 15.64 -2.30
CA GLU A 178 -5.39 15.00 -3.35
C GLU A 178 -6.07 13.71 -3.88
N LEU A 179 -6.65 12.91 -3.01
CA LEU A 179 -7.41 11.72 -3.41
C LEU A 179 -8.64 12.11 -4.22
N THR A 180 -9.45 13.07 -3.74
CA THR A 180 -10.70 13.49 -4.40
C THR A 180 -10.45 14.05 -5.80
N ARG A 181 -9.34 14.77 -6.01
CA ARG A 181 -8.97 15.31 -7.33
C ARG A 181 -8.85 14.24 -8.42
N ARG A 182 -8.53 12.99 -8.03
CA ARG A 182 -8.36 11.85 -8.95
C ARG A 182 -9.66 11.07 -9.17
N LEU A 183 -10.66 11.27 -8.31
CA LEU A 183 -11.91 10.52 -8.38
C LEU A 183 -12.81 11.07 -9.48
N LYS A 184 -13.50 10.14 -10.13
CA LYS A 184 -14.52 10.45 -11.13
C LYS A 184 -15.72 9.53 -10.92
N PRO A 185 -16.94 9.97 -11.23
CA PRO A 185 -18.13 9.12 -11.24
C PRO A 185 -17.94 7.92 -12.18
N GLN A 186 -18.24 6.72 -11.68
CA GLN A 186 -18.09 5.46 -12.42
C GLN A 186 -19.36 4.60 -12.30
N ARG A 187 -20.49 5.14 -12.77
CA ARG A 187 -21.82 4.51 -12.64
C ARG A 187 -21.87 3.09 -13.21
N ARG A 188 -21.20 2.86 -14.35
CA ARG A 188 -21.15 1.53 -14.95
C ARG A 188 -20.43 0.53 -14.03
N ARG A 189 -19.30 0.94 -13.43
CA ARG A 189 -18.56 0.09 -12.51
C ARG A 189 -19.33 -0.19 -11.23
N ALA A 190 -20.04 0.82 -10.71
CA ALA A 190 -20.91 0.64 -9.55
C ALA A 190 -22.01 -0.39 -9.84
N ALA A 191 -22.70 -0.33 -10.97
CA ALA A 191 -23.71 -1.30 -11.37
C ALA A 191 -23.14 -2.73 -11.54
N GLU A 192 -21.91 -2.88 -12.05
CA GLU A 192 -21.22 -4.18 -12.12
C GLU A 192 -20.99 -4.75 -10.71
N LEU A 193 -20.57 -3.89 -9.75
CA LEU A 193 -20.34 -4.30 -8.34
C LEU A 193 -21.64 -4.65 -7.63
N GLU A 194 -22.74 -3.93 -7.85
CA GLU A 194 -24.07 -4.26 -7.34
C GLU A 194 -24.49 -5.67 -7.78
N GLN A 195 -24.37 -5.98 -9.06
CA GLN A 195 -24.66 -7.31 -9.58
C GLN A 195 -23.82 -8.44 -8.96
N ILE A 196 -22.55 -8.15 -8.62
CA ILE A 196 -21.68 -9.12 -7.92
C ILE A 196 -22.20 -9.37 -6.50
N VAL A 197 -22.54 -8.29 -5.79
CA VAL A 197 -23.06 -8.37 -4.41
C VAL A 197 -24.40 -9.11 -4.34
N GLU A 198 -25.31 -8.89 -5.30
CA GLU A 198 -26.61 -9.56 -5.36
C GLU A 198 -26.51 -11.08 -5.59
N ARG A 199 -25.39 -11.57 -6.15
CA ARG A 199 -25.16 -13.00 -6.45
C ARG A 199 -24.45 -13.75 -5.35
N THR A 200 -23.98 -13.06 -4.30
CA THR A 200 -23.16 -13.63 -3.22
C THR A 200 -23.94 -13.72 -1.93
#